data_2a3dd433dc43bb353b8f28f975428aed
#
_entry.id   2a3dd433dc43bb353b8f28f975428aed
#
_cell.length_a   1.000
_cell.length_b   1.000
_cell.length_c   1.000
_cell.angle_alpha   90.00
_cell.angle_beta   90.00
_cell.angle_gamma   90.00
#
_symmetry.space_group_name_H-M   'P 1'
#
loop_
_entity.id
_entity.type
_entity.pdbx_description
1 polymer ?
#
loop_
_entity_poly.entity_id
_entity_poly.type
_entity_poly.pdbx_seq_one_letter_code
_entity_poly.pdbx_strand_id
1 'polypeptide(L)'
;MRKHRLAERLLVDVIGMDVAEIHDEACRWEHVISENVERHLMDVLDHPHRSPYGNPIPGLDKISADSEDLSIYPRLTEIDLGDDPAIVTLRQVGEIAQTDQDLVDSLIANEVGPGARVSVKENSGIISLRSLGGEWITIPNDMAHAFYVEPVKR
;
A
#
# COMPACT_ATOMS: atom_id res chain seq x y z
N MET A 1 -2.44 -3.26 13.83
CA MET A 1 -2.54 -3.07 12.35
C MET A 1 -3.63 -3.92 11.69
N ARG A 2 -3.98 -5.05 12.29
CA ARG A 2 -5.06 -5.90 11.72
C ARG A 2 -6.38 -5.12 11.56
N LYS A 3 -6.86 -4.50 12.62
CA LYS A 3 -8.13 -3.74 12.59
C LYS A 3 -8.09 -2.59 11.60
N HIS A 4 -6.98 -1.87 11.56
CA HIS A 4 -6.79 -0.76 10.63
C HIS A 4 -6.89 -1.22 9.17
N ARG A 5 -6.16 -2.27 8.83
CA ARG A 5 -6.11 -2.79 7.45
C ARG A 5 -7.42 -3.45 7.03
N LEU A 6 -8.11 -4.11 7.95
CA LEU A 6 -9.47 -4.63 7.70
C LEU A 6 -10.46 -3.48 7.49
N ALA A 7 -10.36 -2.41 8.29
CA ALA A 7 -11.21 -1.22 8.12
C ALA A 7 -10.98 -0.58 6.75
N GLU A 8 -9.74 -0.48 6.31
CA GLU A 8 -9.42 0.05 4.98
C GLU A 8 -10.11 -0.77 3.88
N ARG A 9 -10.07 -2.10 3.98
CA ARG A 9 -10.76 -2.98 3.03
C ARG A 9 -12.27 -2.76 3.04
N LEU A 10 -12.87 -2.67 4.21
CA LEU A 10 -14.30 -2.45 4.34
C LEU A 10 -14.71 -1.11 3.69
N LEU A 11 -13.96 -0.06 3.95
CA LEU A 11 -14.26 1.27 3.44
C LEU A 11 -14.19 1.33 1.91
N VAL A 12 -13.22 0.65 1.31
CA VAL A 12 -13.06 0.62 -0.15
C VAL A 12 -14.02 -0.38 -0.81
N ASP A 13 -14.01 -1.63 -0.34
CA ASP A 13 -14.66 -2.73 -1.06
C ASP A 13 -16.18 -2.76 -0.87
N VAL A 14 -16.67 -2.34 0.28
CA VAL A 14 -18.11 -2.42 0.61
C VAL A 14 -18.75 -1.04 0.64
N ILE A 15 -18.15 -0.10 1.37
CA ILE A 15 -18.72 1.25 1.52
C ILE A 15 -18.46 2.09 0.26
N GLY A 16 -17.38 1.81 -0.46
CA GLY A 16 -17.10 2.47 -1.73
C GLY A 16 -16.42 3.83 -1.60
N MET A 17 -15.69 4.05 -0.51
CA MET A 17 -14.89 5.26 -0.37
C MET A 17 -13.70 5.26 -1.31
N ASP A 18 -13.28 6.44 -1.73
CA ASP A 18 -12.06 6.62 -2.52
C ASP A 18 -10.84 6.22 -1.68
N VAL A 19 -9.92 5.46 -2.28
CA VAL A 19 -8.69 5.02 -1.61
C VAL A 19 -7.89 6.20 -1.04
N ALA A 20 -7.99 7.38 -1.65
CA ALA A 20 -7.33 8.59 -1.15
C ALA A 20 -7.83 9.05 0.22
N GLU A 21 -9.02 8.63 0.63
CA GLU A 21 -9.69 9.15 1.82
C GLU A 21 -9.74 8.17 2.99
N ILE A 22 -9.29 6.93 2.78
CA ILE A 22 -9.57 5.87 3.76
C ILE A 22 -8.66 5.86 4.99
N HIS A 23 -7.44 6.40 4.89
CA HIS A 23 -6.48 6.28 5.98
C HIS A 23 -6.99 6.89 7.31
N ASP A 24 -7.42 8.14 7.27
CA ASP A 24 -7.92 8.83 8.46
C ASP A 24 -9.18 8.17 9.01
N GLU A 25 -10.07 7.74 8.13
CA GLU A 25 -11.29 7.06 8.53
C GLU A 25 -10.98 5.71 9.19
N ALA A 26 -10.08 4.93 8.60
CA ALA A 26 -9.65 3.66 9.18
C ALA A 26 -8.98 3.85 10.54
N CYS A 27 -8.23 4.93 10.74
CA CYS A 27 -7.65 5.27 12.04
C CYS A 27 -8.72 5.46 13.11
N ARG A 28 -9.86 6.02 12.76
CA ARG A 28 -11.00 6.18 13.69
C ARG A 28 -11.68 4.84 13.97
N TRP A 29 -11.90 4.05 12.92
CA TRP A 29 -12.64 2.78 13.03
C TRP A 29 -11.87 1.71 13.78
N GLU A 30 -10.53 1.69 13.69
CA GLU A 30 -9.73 0.66 14.35
C GLU A 30 -9.91 0.63 15.86
N HIS A 31 -10.29 1.75 16.47
CA HIS A 31 -10.48 1.86 17.91
C HIS A 31 -11.84 1.31 18.40
N VAL A 32 -12.77 1.08 17.49
CA VAL A 32 -14.13 0.63 17.84
C VAL A 32 -14.48 -0.76 17.33
N ILE A 33 -13.68 -1.33 16.45
CA ILE A 33 -13.91 -2.67 15.89
C ILE A 33 -13.52 -3.72 16.92
N SER A 34 -14.50 -4.57 17.31
CA SER A 34 -14.23 -5.70 18.19
C SER A 34 -13.69 -6.89 17.41
N GLU A 35 -13.09 -7.83 18.12
CA GLU A 35 -12.62 -9.08 17.50
C GLU A 35 -13.77 -9.88 16.86
N ASN A 36 -14.95 -9.84 17.46
CA ASN A 36 -16.13 -10.47 16.87
C ASN A 36 -16.51 -9.84 15.53
N VAL A 37 -16.44 -8.51 15.43
CA VAL A 37 -16.68 -7.81 14.16
C VAL A 37 -15.60 -8.18 13.13
N GLU A 38 -14.34 -8.28 13.55
CA GLU A 38 -13.25 -8.69 12.64
C GLU A 38 -13.51 -10.07 12.03
N ARG A 39 -14.03 -11.03 12.82
CA ARG A 39 -14.37 -12.37 12.30
C ARG A 39 -15.44 -12.29 11.23
N HIS A 40 -16.45 -11.46 11.43
CA HIS A 40 -17.51 -11.27 10.44
C HIS A 40 -17.00 -10.51 9.20
N LEU A 41 -16.06 -9.57 9.39
CA LEU A 41 -15.46 -8.85 8.29
C LEU A 41 -14.69 -9.78 7.34
N MET A 42 -14.06 -10.82 7.86
CA MET A 42 -13.38 -11.80 7.01
C MET A 42 -14.35 -12.44 6.00
N ASP A 43 -15.57 -12.75 6.42
CA ASP A 43 -16.58 -13.30 5.53
C ASP A 43 -17.15 -12.25 4.57
N VAL A 44 -17.45 -11.05 5.06
CA VAL A 44 -17.99 -9.96 4.24
C VAL A 44 -17.00 -9.53 3.16
N LEU A 45 -15.72 -9.51 3.49
CA LEU A 45 -14.65 -9.07 2.60
C LEU A 45 -14.03 -10.19 1.76
N ASP A 46 -14.59 -11.40 1.83
CA ASP A 46 -14.12 -12.57 1.10
C ASP A 46 -12.65 -12.91 1.41
N HIS A 47 -12.35 -13.01 2.71
CA HIS A 47 -11.04 -13.43 3.25
C HIS A 47 -9.84 -12.64 2.71
N PRO A 48 -9.78 -11.32 2.94
CA PRO A 48 -8.67 -10.51 2.47
C PRO A 48 -7.38 -10.84 3.22
N HIS A 49 -6.25 -10.80 2.50
CA HIS A 49 -4.92 -11.00 3.08
C HIS A 49 -4.09 -9.73 3.11
N ARG A 50 -4.48 -8.72 2.32
CA ARG A 50 -3.79 -7.42 2.23
C ARG A 50 -4.77 -6.27 2.20
N SER A 51 -4.29 -5.11 2.67
CA SER A 51 -5.05 -3.86 2.59
C SER A 51 -5.10 -3.33 1.15
N PRO A 52 -5.93 -2.33 0.85
CA PRO A 52 -5.93 -1.69 -0.48
C PRO A 52 -4.58 -1.10 -0.89
N TYR A 53 -3.74 -0.76 0.08
CA TYR A 53 -2.37 -0.29 -0.17
C TYR A 53 -1.35 -1.43 -0.25
N GLY A 54 -1.78 -2.68 -0.27
CA GLY A 54 -0.93 -3.85 -0.43
C GLY A 54 -0.26 -4.34 0.84
N ASN A 55 -0.51 -3.71 1.99
CA ASN A 55 0.10 -4.10 3.25
C ASN A 55 -0.54 -5.39 3.77
N PRO A 56 0.26 -6.39 4.21
CA PRO A 56 -0.31 -7.64 4.72
C PRO A 56 -1.10 -7.41 6.00
N ILE A 57 -2.21 -8.12 6.13
CA ILE A 57 -3.05 -8.07 7.34
C ILE A 57 -2.49 -9.10 8.33
N PRO A 58 -1.92 -8.66 9.48
CA PRO A 58 -1.31 -9.56 10.44
C PRO A 58 -2.37 -10.26 11.31
N GLY A 59 -1.99 -11.37 11.93
CA GLY A 59 -2.80 -12.04 12.95
C GLY A 59 -4.11 -12.64 12.45
N LEU A 60 -4.22 -12.98 11.17
CA LEU A 60 -5.45 -13.56 10.60
C LEU A 60 -5.83 -14.88 11.25
N ASP A 61 -4.85 -15.66 11.71
CA ASP A 61 -5.07 -16.92 12.40
C ASP A 61 -5.84 -16.77 13.72
N LYS A 62 -5.86 -15.58 14.29
CA LYS A 62 -6.60 -15.30 15.53
C LYS A 62 -8.08 -15.05 15.32
N ILE A 63 -8.49 -14.72 14.09
CA ILE A 63 -9.88 -14.39 13.77
C ILE A 63 -10.50 -15.29 12.70
N SER A 64 -9.69 -16.10 12.03
CA SER A 64 -10.15 -16.99 10.96
C SER A 64 -9.20 -18.17 10.81
N ALA A 65 -9.50 -19.09 9.89
CA ALA A 65 -8.61 -20.17 9.50
C ALA A 65 -7.57 -19.75 8.45
N ASP A 66 -7.57 -18.49 8.06
CA ASP A 66 -6.66 -17.98 7.03
C ASP A 66 -5.24 -17.80 7.55
N SER A 67 -4.27 -18.02 6.68
CA SER A 67 -2.87 -17.75 6.96
C SER A 67 -2.51 -16.34 6.51
N GLU A 68 -1.54 -15.71 7.20
CA GLU A 68 -1.00 -14.43 6.78
C GLU A 68 -0.27 -14.57 5.45
N ASP A 69 -0.32 -13.52 4.63
CA ASP A 69 0.54 -13.43 3.45
C ASP A 69 1.95 -13.04 3.91
N LEU A 70 2.87 -13.99 3.85
CA LEU A 70 4.25 -13.83 4.30
C LEU A 70 5.19 -13.35 3.19
N SER A 71 4.67 -12.97 2.03
CA SER A 71 5.47 -12.43 0.95
C SER A 71 6.20 -11.17 1.39
N ILE A 72 7.51 -11.14 1.19
CA ILE A 72 8.37 -10.02 1.58
C ILE A 72 8.92 -9.35 0.33
N TYR A 73 8.78 -8.04 0.26
CA TYR A 73 9.29 -7.24 -0.84
C TYR A 73 10.35 -6.26 -0.34
N PRO A 74 11.41 -5.99 -1.13
CA PRO A 74 12.39 -4.99 -0.74
C PRO A 74 11.78 -3.59 -0.75
N ARG A 75 12.31 -2.73 0.10
CA ARG A 75 11.96 -1.31 0.09
C ARG A 75 12.61 -0.63 -1.11
N LEU A 76 11.97 0.41 -1.60
CA LEU A 76 12.50 1.21 -2.69
C LEU A 76 13.90 1.74 -2.39
N THR A 77 14.19 2.02 -1.13
CA THR A 77 15.51 2.48 -0.67
C THR A 77 16.57 1.40 -0.63
N GLU A 78 16.20 0.13 -0.75
CA GLU A 78 17.13 -1.02 -0.67
C GLU A 78 17.55 -1.56 -2.04
N ILE A 79 16.89 -1.14 -3.12
CA ILE A 79 17.20 -1.61 -4.47
C ILE A 79 18.25 -0.71 -5.12
N ASP A 80 19.08 -1.31 -5.98
CA ASP A 80 20.04 -0.55 -6.78
C ASP A 80 19.34 -0.05 -8.05
N LEU A 81 19.22 1.26 -8.17
CA LEU A 81 18.55 1.89 -9.31
C LEU A 81 19.46 2.14 -10.50
N GLY A 82 20.79 2.13 -10.30
CA GLY A 82 21.73 2.41 -11.38
C GLY A 82 21.59 3.81 -11.96
N ASP A 83 22.15 4.02 -13.14
CA ASP A 83 22.10 5.32 -13.85
C ASP A 83 20.83 5.47 -14.69
N ASP A 84 20.29 4.38 -15.20
CA ASP A 84 19.05 4.37 -16.00
C ASP A 84 17.83 4.10 -15.13
N PRO A 85 16.66 4.64 -15.48
CA PRO A 85 15.43 4.33 -14.76
C PRO A 85 15.18 2.82 -14.72
N ALA A 86 14.92 2.30 -13.52
CA ALA A 86 14.58 0.89 -13.31
C ALA A 86 13.07 0.71 -13.40
N ILE A 87 12.62 -0.43 -13.93
CA ILE A 87 11.19 -0.78 -13.95
C ILE A 87 10.94 -1.78 -12.81
N VAL A 88 9.99 -1.43 -11.95
CA VAL A 88 9.59 -2.27 -10.82
C VAL A 88 8.07 -2.34 -10.74
N THR A 89 7.57 -3.36 -10.04
CA THR A 89 6.16 -3.43 -9.69
C THR A 89 5.98 -2.92 -8.27
N LEU A 90 5.13 -1.93 -8.07
CA LEU A 90 4.80 -1.45 -6.73
C LEU A 90 3.95 -2.50 -6.03
N ARG A 91 4.33 -2.89 -4.81
CA ARG A 91 3.61 -3.91 -4.03
C ARG A 91 2.92 -3.37 -2.80
N GLN A 92 3.58 -2.47 -2.07
CA GLN A 92 3.03 -1.94 -0.82
C GLN A 92 3.35 -0.46 -0.67
N VAL A 93 2.39 0.27 -0.10
CA VAL A 93 2.57 1.65 0.35
C VAL A 93 2.28 1.67 1.85
N GLY A 94 3.31 1.82 2.67
CA GLY A 94 3.16 1.82 4.12
C GLY A 94 2.34 2.98 4.65
N GLU A 95 1.83 2.84 5.87
CA GLU A 95 0.90 3.81 6.46
C GLU A 95 1.49 5.21 6.61
N ILE A 96 2.80 5.34 6.84
CA ILE A 96 3.42 6.67 6.95
C ILE A 96 3.26 7.49 5.68
N ALA A 97 3.37 6.85 4.51
CA ALA A 97 3.17 7.54 3.23
C ALA A 97 1.71 7.93 3.01
N GLN A 98 0.77 7.17 3.59
CA GLN A 98 -0.65 7.45 3.49
C GLN A 98 -1.07 8.70 4.27
N THR A 99 -0.22 9.19 5.18
CA THR A 99 -0.48 10.42 5.94
C THR A 99 -0.21 11.69 5.13
N ASP A 100 0.52 11.58 4.02
CA ASP A 100 0.78 12.70 3.12
C ASP A 100 -0.29 12.73 2.04
N GLN A 101 -1.30 13.57 2.23
CA GLN A 101 -2.46 13.62 1.35
C GLN A 101 -2.09 14.05 -0.08
N ASP A 102 -1.17 14.99 -0.22
CA ASP A 102 -0.73 15.44 -1.55
C ASP A 102 -0.03 14.30 -2.31
N LEU A 103 0.80 13.53 -1.60
CA LEU A 103 1.46 12.36 -2.18
C LEU A 103 0.43 11.31 -2.60
N VAL A 104 -0.51 10.98 -1.73
CA VAL A 104 -1.58 10.00 -2.01
C VAL A 104 -2.40 10.44 -3.21
N ASP A 105 -2.80 11.69 -3.26
CA ASP A 105 -3.58 12.23 -4.37
C ASP A 105 -2.81 12.14 -5.69
N SER A 106 -1.51 12.44 -5.67
CA SER A 106 -0.65 12.33 -6.85
C SER A 106 -0.51 10.88 -7.32
N LEU A 107 -0.34 9.94 -6.39
CA LEU A 107 -0.25 8.52 -6.72
C LEU A 107 -1.53 8.03 -7.39
N ILE A 108 -2.68 8.35 -6.84
CA ILE A 108 -3.97 7.91 -7.37
C ILE A 108 -4.27 8.56 -8.71
N ALA A 109 -4.02 9.87 -8.84
CA ALA A 109 -4.24 10.60 -10.09
C ALA A 109 -3.41 10.04 -11.25
N ASN A 110 -2.24 9.45 -10.96
CA ASN A 110 -1.35 8.85 -11.95
C ASN A 110 -1.44 7.32 -12.00
N GLU A 111 -2.47 6.74 -11.38
CA GLU A 111 -2.74 5.30 -11.36
C GLU A 111 -1.58 4.47 -10.78
N VAL A 112 -0.88 5.03 -9.79
CA VAL A 112 0.21 4.35 -9.09
C VAL A 112 -0.32 3.73 -7.80
N GLY A 113 -0.45 2.42 -7.79
CA GLY A 113 -0.90 1.67 -6.64
C GLY A 113 -0.35 0.25 -6.67
N PRO A 114 -0.70 -0.59 -5.70
CA PRO A 114 -0.23 -1.98 -5.67
C PRO A 114 -0.56 -2.72 -6.96
N GLY A 115 0.46 -3.37 -7.54
CA GLY A 115 0.35 -4.06 -8.82
C GLY A 115 0.75 -3.23 -10.03
N ALA A 116 0.91 -1.92 -9.90
CA ALA A 116 1.30 -1.06 -11.01
C ALA A 116 2.78 -1.21 -11.33
N ARG A 117 3.10 -1.26 -12.61
CA ARG A 117 4.49 -1.17 -13.08
C ARG A 117 4.88 0.30 -13.15
N VAL A 118 5.99 0.63 -12.55
CA VAL A 118 6.47 2.01 -12.49
C VAL A 118 7.94 2.06 -12.88
N SER A 119 8.34 3.18 -13.51
CA SER A 119 9.75 3.51 -13.70
C SER A 119 10.21 4.29 -12.47
N VAL A 120 11.39 3.97 -11.97
CA VAL A 120 11.96 4.63 -10.80
C VAL A 120 13.32 5.18 -11.17
N LYS A 121 13.59 6.41 -10.78
CA LYS A 121 14.90 7.03 -10.93
C LYS A 121 15.32 7.70 -9.64
N GLU A 122 16.63 7.77 -9.42
CA GLU A 122 17.22 8.52 -8.34
C GLU A 122 18.13 9.58 -8.94
N ASN A 123 18.00 10.82 -8.48
CA ASN A 123 18.80 11.93 -8.95
C ASN A 123 19.19 12.77 -7.74
N SER A 124 20.48 12.80 -7.42
CA SER A 124 21.02 13.54 -6.25
C SER A 124 20.35 13.15 -4.93
N GLY A 125 20.08 11.87 -4.74
CA GLY A 125 19.41 11.34 -3.54
C GLY A 125 17.90 11.48 -3.53
N ILE A 126 17.30 12.05 -4.59
CA ILE A 126 15.86 12.22 -4.70
C ILE A 126 15.29 11.11 -5.60
N ILE A 127 14.34 10.38 -5.06
CA ILE A 127 13.68 9.29 -5.77
C ILE A 127 12.38 9.80 -6.40
N SER A 128 12.21 9.51 -7.67
CA SER A 128 10.96 9.80 -8.39
C SER A 128 10.48 8.52 -9.08
N LEU A 129 9.17 8.38 -9.21
CA LEU A 129 8.58 7.27 -9.92
C LEU A 129 7.44 7.74 -10.82
N ARG A 130 7.14 6.94 -11.84
CA ARG A 130 5.98 7.18 -12.69
C ARG A 130 5.42 5.88 -13.24
N SER A 131 4.12 5.84 -13.44
CA SER A 131 3.49 4.78 -14.22
C SER A 131 3.83 4.96 -15.70
N LEU A 132 3.64 3.92 -16.50
CA LEU A 132 3.87 4.00 -17.94
C LEU A 132 2.95 5.06 -18.55
N GLY A 133 3.54 6.09 -19.15
CA GLY A 133 2.80 7.21 -19.73
C GLY A 133 2.34 8.28 -18.75
N GLY A 134 2.63 8.13 -17.46
CA GLY A 134 2.27 9.10 -16.43
C GLY A 134 3.35 10.16 -16.20
N GLU A 135 3.08 11.05 -15.27
CA GLU A 135 4.03 12.08 -14.86
C GLU A 135 4.94 11.56 -13.74
N TRP A 136 6.14 12.12 -13.64
CA TRP A 136 7.06 11.83 -12.56
C TRP A 136 6.53 12.37 -11.24
N ILE A 137 6.49 11.51 -10.24
CA ILE A 137 6.10 11.86 -8.87
C ILE A 137 7.35 11.79 -8.01
N THR A 138 7.70 12.89 -7.38
CA THR A 138 8.84 12.95 -6.45
C THR A 138 8.39 12.40 -5.10
N ILE A 139 9.13 11.40 -4.60
CA ILE A 139 8.83 10.80 -3.30
C ILE A 139 9.64 11.53 -2.24
N PRO A 140 9.00 12.08 -1.19
CA PRO A 140 9.73 12.68 -0.08
C PRO A 140 10.74 11.70 0.53
N ASN A 141 11.94 12.19 0.84
CA ASN A 141 13.02 11.33 1.34
C ASN A 141 12.66 10.55 2.61
N ASP A 142 11.86 11.14 3.48
CA ASP A 142 11.41 10.53 4.72
C ASP A 142 10.29 9.48 4.51
N MET A 143 9.79 9.35 3.30
CA MET A 143 8.71 8.40 2.97
C MET A 143 9.13 7.31 2.00
N ALA A 144 10.30 7.44 1.36
CA ALA A 144 10.75 6.46 0.36
C ALA A 144 10.86 5.04 0.93
N HIS A 145 11.20 4.90 2.22
CA HIS A 145 11.32 3.60 2.88
C HIS A 145 9.95 2.90 3.07
N ALA A 146 8.85 3.61 2.90
CA ALA A 146 7.51 3.05 3.03
C ALA A 146 6.99 2.43 1.73
N PHE A 147 7.73 2.54 0.65
CA PHE A 147 7.38 1.93 -0.64
C PHE A 147 8.11 0.61 -0.81
N TYR A 148 7.36 -0.45 -1.07
CA TYR A 148 7.89 -1.80 -1.26
C TYR A 148 7.64 -2.21 -2.70
N VAL A 149 8.66 -2.72 -3.35
CA VAL A 149 8.65 -2.98 -4.79
C VAL A 149 9.17 -4.37 -5.11
N GLU A 150 8.78 -4.87 -6.28
CA GLU A 150 9.30 -6.11 -6.83
C GLU A 150 9.99 -5.77 -8.15
N PRO A 151 11.31 -5.97 -8.26
CA PRO A 151 12.01 -5.74 -9.52
C PRO A 151 11.45 -6.63 -10.63
N VAL A 152 11.26 -6.05 -11.81
CA VAL A 152 10.82 -6.83 -12.98
C VAL A 152 11.99 -7.66 -13.46
N LYS A 153 11.82 -8.98 -13.53
CA LYS A 153 12.83 -9.88 -14.08
C LYS A 153 12.93 -9.64 -15.57
N ARG A 154 14.12 -9.41 -16.03
CA ARG A 154 14.43 -9.30 -17.46
C ARG A 154 14.59 -10.67 -18.08
#